data_b2562d715d7130005ccfb540c844f9d1
#
_entry.id   b2562d715d7130005ccfb540c844f9d1
#
_cell.length_a   1.000
_cell.length_b   1.000
_cell.length_c   1.000
_cell.angle_alpha   90.00
_cell.angle_beta   90.00
_cell.angle_gamma   90.00
#
_symmetry.space_group_name_H-M   'P 1'
#
loop_
_entity.id
_entity.type
_entity.pdbx_description
1 polymer ?
#
loop_
_entity_poly.entity_id
_entity_poly.type
_entity_poly.pdbx_seq_one_letter_code
_entity_poly.pdbx_strand_id
1 'polypeptide(L)'
;STLSKRAWDMKKKSFNEFSRNLDLESIKFSLTQREDGPSWSLVKTEVLEIWYRRFLYLSSIYSDKVIVPSKEIDIFWHTHILDTQKYMSDCENLFGKYIHHFPYFGMRGEKDRRNLEKAFSETEKLFLLHFGESPLSSGIADCGALCNEPTPIFGSGGLRPNERPTLTATAITH
;
A
#
# COMPACT_ATOMS: atom_id res chain seq x y z
N SER A 1 -8.16 5.11 -31.35
CA SER A 1 -9.54 4.76 -31.59
C SER A 1 -10.43 5.20 -30.42
N THR A 2 -11.56 5.78 -30.73
CA THR A 2 -12.53 6.42 -29.83
C THR A 2 -13.20 5.47 -28.81
N LEU A 3 -13.06 4.17 -28.93
CA LEU A 3 -13.63 3.17 -28.04
C LEU A 3 -12.80 2.94 -26.79
N SER A 4 -11.50 3.20 -26.81
CA SER A 4 -10.62 3.07 -25.64
C SER A 4 -10.75 4.26 -24.68
N LYS A 5 -11.10 5.45 -25.16
CA LYS A 5 -11.36 6.62 -24.32
C LYS A 5 -12.70 6.54 -23.55
N ARG A 6 -13.71 5.89 -24.12
CA ARG A 6 -15.03 5.71 -23.43
C ARG A 6 -15.01 4.72 -22.28
N ALA A 7 -14.07 3.78 -22.25
CA ALA A 7 -13.88 2.89 -21.09
C ALA A 7 -13.17 3.58 -19.92
N TRP A 8 -12.50 4.71 -20.13
CA TRP A 8 -11.79 5.51 -19.12
C TRP A 8 -12.63 6.64 -18.53
N ASP A 9 -13.73 7.01 -19.16
CA ASP A 9 -14.74 7.94 -18.61
C ASP A 9 -15.80 7.25 -17.75
N MET A 10 -15.51 6.08 -17.21
CA MET A 10 -16.25 5.59 -16.06
C MET A 10 -16.03 6.62 -14.95
N LYS A 11 -17.05 7.45 -14.76
CA LYS A 11 -17.26 8.43 -13.72
C LYS A 11 -16.47 8.02 -12.48
N LYS A 12 -15.39 8.74 -12.15
CA LYS A 12 -14.59 8.46 -10.94
C LYS A 12 -15.56 8.39 -9.78
N LYS A 13 -15.78 7.19 -9.24
CA LYS A 13 -16.67 6.99 -8.10
C LYS A 13 -16.23 7.91 -6.99
N SER A 14 -17.15 8.55 -6.30
CA SER A 14 -16.79 9.29 -5.09
C SER A 14 -16.22 8.33 -4.05
N PHE A 15 -15.44 8.83 -3.10
CA PHE A 15 -14.90 7.99 -2.02
C PHE A 15 -16.02 7.21 -1.29
N ASN A 16 -17.18 7.82 -1.07
CA ASN A 16 -18.30 7.17 -0.41
C ASN A 16 -18.87 6.00 -1.23
N GLU A 17 -18.99 6.16 -2.55
CA GLU A 17 -19.43 5.08 -3.43
C GLU A 17 -18.41 3.94 -3.50
N PHE A 18 -17.12 4.29 -3.57
CA PHE A 18 -16.03 3.32 -3.56
C PHE A 18 -16.01 2.52 -2.25
N SER A 19 -16.07 3.20 -1.11
CA SER A 19 -15.94 2.61 0.22
C SER A 19 -17.13 1.72 0.60
N ARG A 20 -18.35 2.07 0.13
CA ARG A 20 -19.59 1.37 0.49
C ARG A 20 -19.61 -0.10 0.06
N ASN A 21 -18.90 -0.45 -1.01
CA ASN A 21 -18.91 -1.79 -1.59
C ASN A 21 -17.77 -2.69 -1.06
N LEU A 22 -17.06 -2.26 -0.04
CA LEU A 22 -15.95 -3.00 0.54
C LEU A 22 -16.27 -3.40 1.99
N ASP A 23 -16.49 -4.68 2.22
CA ASP A 23 -16.64 -5.26 3.56
C ASP A 23 -15.26 -5.71 4.08
N LEU A 24 -14.82 -5.18 5.20
CA LEU A 24 -13.53 -5.50 5.84
C LEU A 24 -13.67 -6.14 7.23
N GLU A 25 -14.87 -6.59 7.61
CA GLU A 25 -15.12 -7.15 8.95
C GLU A 25 -14.24 -8.38 9.24
N SER A 26 -14.10 -9.30 8.28
CA SER A 26 -13.23 -10.47 8.45
C SER A 26 -11.74 -10.12 8.56
N ILE A 27 -11.33 -9.04 7.90
CA ILE A 27 -9.95 -8.56 7.98
C ILE A 27 -9.68 -7.91 9.33
N LYS A 28 -10.63 -7.11 9.84
CA LYS A 28 -10.57 -6.54 11.19
C LYS A 28 -10.53 -7.63 12.26
N PHE A 29 -11.34 -8.67 12.11
CA PHE A 29 -11.29 -9.84 12.97
C PHE A 29 -9.88 -10.45 13.00
N SER A 30 -9.29 -10.66 11.83
CA SER A 30 -7.93 -11.21 11.72
C SER A 30 -6.89 -10.32 12.40
N LEU A 31 -6.95 -9.00 12.22
CA LEU A 31 -6.02 -8.03 12.84
C LEU A 31 -6.12 -7.98 14.36
N THR A 32 -7.28 -8.29 14.93
CA THR A 32 -7.54 -8.22 16.37
C THR A 32 -7.38 -9.56 17.09
N GLN A 33 -7.67 -10.68 16.42
CA GLN A 33 -7.84 -11.98 17.10
C GLN A 33 -6.77 -13.02 16.76
N ARG A 34 -6.04 -12.89 15.66
CA ARG A 34 -5.04 -13.90 15.28
C ARG A 34 -3.81 -13.83 16.19
N GLU A 35 -3.37 -14.99 16.68
CA GLU A 35 -2.16 -15.13 17.53
C GLU A 35 -0.88 -14.75 16.77
N ASP A 36 -0.82 -15.04 15.46
CA ASP A 36 0.29 -14.70 14.57
C ASP A 36 0.14 -13.31 13.92
N GLY A 37 -0.86 -12.55 14.32
CA GLY A 37 -1.16 -11.21 13.81
C GLY A 37 -0.66 -10.10 14.76
N PRO A 38 -0.95 -8.85 14.42
CA PRO A 38 -0.51 -7.69 15.21
C PRO A 38 -1.27 -7.53 16.54
N SER A 39 -2.35 -8.29 16.77
CA SER A 39 -3.21 -8.23 17.97
C SER A 39 -3.63 -6.81 18.34
N TRP A 40 -4.06 -6.02 17.36
CA TRP A 40 -4.46 -4.63 17.55
C TRP A 40 -5.76 -4.54 18.37
N SER A 41 -5.93 -3.43 19.11
CA SER A 41 -7.22 -3.10 19.70
C SER A 41 -8.26 -2.81 18.61
N LEU A 42 -9.54 -3.03 18.92
CA LEU A 42 -10.63 -2.74 17.99
C LEU A 42 -10.62 -1.26 17.56
N VAL A 43 -10.43 -0.35 18.52
CA VAL A 43 -10.36 1.10 18.25
C VAL A 43 -9.27 1.44 17.24
N LYS A 44 -8.05 0.91 17.43
CA LYS A 44 -6.95 1.10 16.47
C LYS A 44 -7.30 0.56 15.08
N THR A 45 -7.90 -0.63 15.05
CA THR A 45 -8.25 -1.30 13.79
C THR A 45 -9.32 -0.53 13.02
N GLU A 46 -10.33 0.03 13.70
CA GLU A 46 -11.36 0.87 13.06
C GLU A 46 -10.79 2.16 12.49
N VAL A 47 -9.89 2.82 13.20
CA VAL A 47 -9.19 4.00 12.69
C VAL A 47 -8.36 3.65 11.44
N LEU A 48 -7.61 2.56 11.49
CA LEU A 48 -6.78 2.11 10.37
C LEU A 48 -7.60 1.60 9.17
N GLU A 49 -8.80 1.08 9.39
CA GLU A 49 -9.73 0.75 8.31
C GLU A 49 -10.06 1.97 7.45
N ILE A 50 -10.29 3.13 8.06
CA ILE A 50 -10.58 4.38 7.34
C ILE A 50 -9.36 4.75 6.46
N TRP A 51 -8.16 4.69 7.00
CA TRP A 51 -6.94 5.00 6.26
C TRP A 51 -6.65 3.98 5.15
N TYR A 52 -6.91 2.71 5.38
CA TYR A 52 -6.78 1.67 4.37
C TYR A 52 -7.77 1.85 3.22
N ARG A 53 -9.03 2.20 3.50
CA ARG A 53 -10.02 2.54 2.46
C ARG A 53 -9.60 3.74 1.63
N ARG A 54 -9.06 4.78 2.26
CA ARG A 54 -8.51 5.97 1.59
C ARG A 54 -7.31 5.61 0.71
N PHE A 55 -6.41 4.76 1.20
CA PHE A 55 -5.26 4.25 0.44
C PHE A 55 -5.72 3.50 -0.82
N LEU A 56 -6.66 2.57 -0.70
CA LEU A 56 -7.23 1.85 -1.83
C LEU A 56 -7.90 2.80 -2.83
N TYR A 57 -8.63 3.79 -2.34
CA TYR A 57 -9.25 4.81 -3.18
C TYR A 57 -8.23 5.62 -3.98
N LEU A 58 -7.18 6.11 -3.34
CA LEU A 58 -6.08 6.80 -4.04
C LEU A 58 -5.43 5.90 -5.09
N SER A 59 -5.21 4.63 -4.78
CA SER A 59 -4.68 3.65 -5.72
C SER A 59 -5.60 3.43 -6.92
N SER A 60 -6.92 3.59 -6.76
CA SER A 60 -7.89 3.45 -7.84
C SER A 60 -7.91 4.65 -8.79
N ILE A 61 -7.74 5.86 -8.25
CA ILE A 61 -7.83 7.10 -9.05
C ILE A 61 -6.49 7.57 -9.63
N TYR A 62 -5.38 7.09 -9.09
CA TYR A 62 -4.01 7.37 -9.52
C TYR A 62 -3.30 6.11 -10.01
N SER A 63 -3.87 5.46 -11.04
CA SER A 63 -3.35 4.19 -11.57
C SER A 63 -1.96 4.30 -12.22
N ASP A 64 -1.51 5.52 -12.52
CA ASP A 64 -0.20 5.87 -13.08
C ASP A 64 0.84 6.23 -12.03
N LYS A 65 0.45 6.28 -10.75
CA LYS A 65 1.33 6.63 -9.62
C LYS A 65 1.53 5.44 -8.68
N VAL A 66 2.70 5.42 -8.06
CA VAL A 66 2.96 4.52 -6.94
C VAL A 66 2.41 5.17 -5.68
N ILE A 67 1.36 4.58 -5.11
CA ILE A 67 0.80 4.98 -3.82
C ILE A 67 1.44 4.11 -2.75
N VAL A 68 2.16 4.75 -1.83
CA VAL A 68 2.92 4.06 -0.76
C VAL A 68 2.14 4.14 0.55
N PRO A 69 1.76 3.01 1.13
CA PRO A 69 1.08 2.99 2.43
C PRO A 69 2.05 3.33 3.58
N SER A 70 1.51 3.80 4.72
CA SER A 70 2.26 3.76 5.98
C SER A 70 2.43 2.32 6.44
N LYS A 71 3.30 2.08 7.42
CA LYS A 71 3.57 0.74 7.97
C LYS A 71 2.28 0.05 8.44
N GLU A 72 1.43 0.76 9.17
CA GLU A 72 0.17 0.21 9.69
C GLU A 72 -0.84 -0.08 8.57
N ILE A 73 -0.93 0.80 7.58
CA ILE A 73 -1.78 0.57 6.40
C ILE A 73 -1.26 -0.64 5.62
N ASP A 74 0.04 -0.79 5.51
CA ASP A 74 0.68 -1.93 4.83
C ASP A 74 0.37 -3.26 5.55
N ILE A 75 0.41 -3.29 6.88
CA ILE A 75 0.00 -4.46 7.68
C ILE A 75 -1.48 -4.81 7.44
N PHE A 76 -2.35 -3.80 7.38
CA PHE A 76 -3.77 -4.00 7.05
C PHE A 76 -3.91 -4.61 5.66
N TRP A 77 -3.18 -4.07 4.68
CA TRP A 77 -3.17 -4.55 3.30
C TRP A 77 -2.66 -5.99 3.20
N HIS A 78 -1.54 -6.31 3.85
CA HIS A 78 -1.01 -7.68 3.91
C HIS A 78 -2.04 -8.67 4.46
N THR A 79 -2.75 -8.29 5.53
CA THR A 79 -3.80 -9.13 6.11
C THR A 79 -4.94 -9.37 5.12
N HIS A 80 -5.32 -8.35 4.35
CA HIS A 80 -6.34 -8.48 3.29
C HIS A 80 -5.85 -9.39 2.16
N ILE A 81 -4.60 -9.24 1.70
CA ILE A 81 -4.00 -10.09 0.66
C ILE A 81 -3.97 -11.57 1.07
N LEU A 82 -3.72 -11.88 2.35
CA LEU A 82 -3.68 -13.25 2.85
C LEU A 82 -5.04 -13.97 2.76
N ASP A 83 -6.15 -13.25 2.82
CA ASP A 83 -7.46 -13.78 2.41
C ASP A 83 -7.58 -13.68 0.88
N THR A 84 -6.89 -14.56 0.18
CA THR A 84 -6.63 -14.47 -1.26
C THR A 84 -7.90 -14.44 -2.10
N GLN A 85 -8.92 -15.20 -1.72
CA GLN A 85 -10.19 -15.24 -2.46
C GLN A 85 -10.96 -13.94 -2.29
N LYS A 86 -11.05 -13.45 -1.06
CA LYS A 86 -11.68 -12.17 -0.76
C LYS A 86 -10.94 -11.02 -1.45
N TYR A 87 -9.61 -10.97 -1.32
CA TYR A 87 -8.79 -9.92 -1.92
C TYR A 87 -8.94 -9.87 -3.45
N MET A 88 -8.94 -11.03 -4.10
CA MET A 88 -9.15 -11.12 -5.55
C MET A 88 -10.53 -10.58 -5.95
N SER A 89 -11.58 -10.99 -5.24
CA SER A 89 -12.95 -10.52 -5.49
C SER A 89 -13.10 -9.01 -5.23
N ASP A 90 -12.54 -8.51 -4.15
CA ASP A 90 -12.59 -7.09 -3.81
C ASP A 90 -11.81 -6.25 -4.83
N CYS A 91 -10.64 -6.70 -5.28
CA CYS A 91 -9.88 -6.05 -6.35
C CYS A 91 -10.68 -5.95 -7.64
N GLU A 92 -11.34 -7.03 -8.07
CA GLU A 92 -12.16 -7.03 -9.27
C GLU A 92 -13.32 -6.03 -9.15
N ASN A 93 -14.00 -6.02 -8.01
CA ASN A 93 -15.13 -5.12 -7.76
C ASN A 93 -14.73 -3.64 -7.67
N LEU A 94 -13.58 -3.34 -7.08
CA LEU A 94 -13.12 -1.97 -6.83
C LEU A 94 -12.33 -1.39 -8.00
N PHE A 95 -11.50 -2.20 -8.66
CA PHE A 95 -10.50 -1.75 -9.65
C PHE A 95 -10.72 -2.36 -11.03
N GLY A 96 -11.52 -3.42 -11.16
CA GLY A 96 -11.64 -4.21 -12.39
C GLY A 96 -10.34 -4.96 -12.75
N LYS A 97 -9.42 -5.09 -11.82
CA LYS A 97 -8.14 -5.80 -11.98
C LYS A 97 -7.53 -6.12 -10.63
N TYR A 98 -6.67 -7.12 -10.58
CA TYR A 98 -5.87 -7.44 -9.39
C TYR A 98 -4.82 -6.36 -9.11
N ILE A 99 -4.71 -5.92 -7.87
CA ILE A 99 -3.69 -4.97 -7.43
C ILE A 99 -2.57 -5.74 -6.73
N HIS A 100 -1.42 -5.79 -7.41
CA HIS A 100 -0.24 -6.47 -6.88
C HIS A 100 0.47 -5.62 -5.84
N HIS A 101 0.93 -6.28 -4.78
CA HIS A 101 1.85 -5.72 -3.80
C HIS A 101 3.28 -6.09 -4.19
N PHE A 102 4.18 -5.10 -4.26
CA PHE A 102 5.60 -5.32 -4.50
C PHE A 102 6.39 -5.02 -3.22
N PRO A 103 6.77 -6.06 -2.44
CA PRO A 103 7.30 -5.88 -1.08
C PRO A 103 8.76 -5.43 -1.03
N TYR A 104 9.43 -5.30 -2.17
CA TYR A 104 10.86 -4.99 -2.24
C TYR A 104 11.17 -3.53 -2.59
N PHE A 105 10.14 -2.68 -2.71
CA PHE A 105 10.35 -1.28 -3.01
C PHE A 105 11.09 -0.57 -1.87
N GLY A 106 12.18 0.09 -2.20
CA GLY A 106 13.09 0.70 -1.24
C GLY A 106 14.21 -0.21 -0.73
N MET A 107 14.17 -1.51 -1.03
CA MET A 107 15.14 -2.50 -0.54
C MET A 107 16.26 -2.83 -1.56
N ARG A 108 16.23 -2.24 -2.75
CA ARG A 108 17.14 -2.55 -3.86
C ARG A 108 18.26 -1.51 -4.01
N GLY A 109 18.76 -1.00 -2.90
CA GLY A 109 19.86 -0.04 -2.84
C GLY A 109 19.41 1.39 -2.63
N GLU A 110 20.37 2.31 -2.50
CA GLU A 110 20.18 3.70 -2.10
C GLU A 110 19.25 4.50 -3.03
N LYS A 111 19.36 4.27 -4.34
CA LYS A 111 18.47 4.92 -5.32
C LYS A 111 17.02 4.50 -5.14
N ASP A 112 16.79 3.22 -4.90
CA ASP A 112 15.45 2.66 -4.70
C ASP A 112 14.85 3.17 -3.38
N ARG A 113 15.65 3.29 -2.32
CA ARG A 113 15.26 3.88 -1.04
C ARG A 113 14.82 5.34 -1.20
N ARG A 114 15.59 6.16 -1.92
CA ARG A 114 15.21 7.56 -2.22
C ARG A 114 13.93 7.65 -3.06
N ASN A 115 13.72 6.71 -3.99
CA ASN A 115 12.49 6.64 -4.76
C ASN A 115 11.29 6.32 -3.87
N LEU A 116 11.45 5.42 -2.91
CA LEU A 116 10.41 5.10 -1.92
C LEU A 116 10.06 6.34 -1.06
N GLU A 117 11.06 7.03 -0.52
CA GLU A 117 10.87 8.23 0.29
C GLU A 117 10.14 9.33 -0.48
N LYS A 118 10.52 9.54 -1.74
CA LYS A 118 9.83 10.48 -2.64
C LYS A 118 8.38 10.09 -2.89
N ALA A 119 8.14 8.81 -3.23
CA ALA A 119 6.79 8.30 -3.49
C ALA A 119 5.91 8.36 -2.23
N PHE A 120 6.48 8.10 -1.05
CA PHE A 120 5.79 8.26 0.22
C PHE A 120 5.39 9.73 0.48
N SER A 121 6.31 10.67 0.28
CA SER A 121 6.03 12.10 0.42
C SER A 121 4.95 12.59 -0.56
N GLU A 122 4.95 12.08 -1.79
CA GLU A 122 3.91 12.38 -2.77
C GLU A 122 2.56 11.79 -2.35
N THR A 123 2.55 10.58 -1.80
CA THR A 123 1.34 9.94 -1.26
C THR A 123 0.73 10.75 -0.12
N GLU A 124 1.55 11.25 0.82
CA GLU A 124 1.10 12.12 1.91
C GLU A 124 0.40 13.38 1.38
N LYS A 125 0.94 14.01 0.34
CA LYS A 125 0.31 15.17 -0.32
C LYS A 125 -1.03 14.82 -0.94
N LEU A 126 -1.19 13.62 -1.50
CA LEU A 126 -2.46 13.16 -2.04
C LEU A 126 -3.49 12.92 -0.94
N PHE A 127 -3.10 12.36 0.21
CA PHE A 127 -3.99 12.25 1.36
C PHE A 127 -4.48 13.63 1.82
N LEU A 128 -3.59 14.60 1.97
CA LEU A 128 -3.93 15.98 2.34
C LEU A 128 -4.86 16.63 1.31
N LEU A 129 -4.58 16.43 0.01
CA LEU A 129 -5.39 17.00 -1.08
C LEU A 129 -6.83 16.46 -1.08
N HIS A 130 -7.00 15.15 -0.87
CA HIS A 130 -8.30 14.50 -1.01
C HIS A 130 -9.11 14.44 0.29
N PHE A 131 -8.43 14.41 1.44
CA PHE A 131 -9.07 14.16 2.74
C PHE A 131 -8.78 15.25 3.78
N GLY A 132 -7.92 16.22 3.48
CA GLY A 132 -7.54 17.30 4.39
C GLY A 132 -6.61 16.87 5.54
N GLU A 133 -6.26 15.61 5.61
CA GLU A 133 -5.38 15.00 6.62
C GLU A 133 -4.57 13.87 6.01
N SER A 134 -3.44 13.50 6.62
CA SER A 134 -2.62 12.37 6.20
C SER A 134 -2.30 11.44 7.38
N PRO A 135 -1.86 10.19 7.15
CA PRO A 135 -1.42 9.31 8.21
C PRO A 135 -0.35 9.93 9.12
N LEU A 136 0.62 10.65 8.57
CA LEU A 136 1.65 11.36 9.36
C LEU A 136 1.05 12.49 10.20
N SER A 137 0.20 13.32 9.62
CA SER A 137 -0.39 14.47 10.32
C SER A 137 -1.36 14.05 11.44
N SER A 138 -1.95 12.87 11.33
CA SER A 138 -2.84 12.30 12.35
C SER A 138 -2.10 11.51 13.44
N GLY A 139 -0.78 11.41 13.37
CA GLY A 139 0.03 10.65 14.35
C GLY A 139 -0.11 9.13 14.26
N ILE A 140 -0.72 8.62 13.18
CA ILE A 140 -0.97 7.19 12.97
C ILE A 140 0.21 6.52 12.26
N ALA A 141 0.99 7.30 11.48
CA ALA A 141 2.16 6.79 10.79
C ALA A 141 3.44 7.09 11.56
N ASP A 142 4.18 6.06 11.88
CA ASP A 142 5.57 6.18 12.31
C ASP A 142 6.47 5.99 11.08
N CYS A 143 7.10 7.09 10.62
CA CYS A 143 8.07 7.02 9.53
C CYS A 143 9.42 6.44 9.97
N GLY A 144 9.62 6.16 11.27
CA GLY A 144 10.88 5.62 11.81
C GLY A 144 11.27 4.24 11.28
N ALA A 145 10.31 3.46 10.80
CA ALA A 145 10.57 2.11 10.30
C ALA A 145 11.07 2.03 8.85
N LEU A 146 10.80 3.06 8.04
CA LEU A 146 11.32 3.12 6.66
C LEU A 146 12.77 3.64 6.59
N CYS A 147 13.26 4.26 7.67
CA CYS A 147 14.54 4.98 7.68
C CYS A 147 15.70 4.25 8.34
N ASN A 148 15.51 3.14 9.05
CA ASN A 148 16.50 2.58 9.98
C ASN A 148 16.99 1.15 9.70
N GLU A 149 16.56 0.50 8.63
CA GLU A 149 17.15 -0.79 8.24
C GLU A 149 18.38 -0.55 7.36
N PRO A 150 19.53 -1.15 7.65
CA PRO A 150 20.71 -1.05 6.79
C PRO A 150 20.38 -1.69 5.43
N THR A 151 20.43 -0.87 4.38
CA THR A 151 20.20 -1.34 3.01
C THR A 151 21.32 -2.29 2.58
N PRO A 152 21.00 -3.49 2.06
CA PRO A 152 21.98 -4.32 1.42
C PRO A 152 22.61 -3.57 0.23
N ILE A 153 23.95 -3.59 0.15
CA ILE A 153 24.67 -2.99 -0.98
C ILE A 153 24.49 -3.89 -2.19
N PHE A 154 23.61 -3.48 -3.10
CA PHE A 154 23.46 -4.13 -4.41
C PHE A 154 24.29 -3.37 -5.45
N GLY A 155 24.95 -4.13 -6.34
CA GLY A 155 25.80 -3.61 -7.39
C GLY A 155 25.06 -2.63 -8.32
N SER A 156 25.80 -1.76 -8.98
CA SER A 156 25.40 -0.60 -9.78
C SER A 156 24.67 -0.90 -11.11
N GLY A 157 23.87 -1.95 -11.15
CA GLY A 157 22.98 -2.23 -12.29
C GLY A 157 21.72 -1.34 -12.24
N GLY A 158 21.27 -0.82 -13.39
CA GLY A 158 20.05 -0.07 -13.49
C GLY A 158 18.85 -0.89 -12.99
N LEU A 159 18.07 -0.34 -12.03
CA LEU A 159 16.92 -1.02 -11.46
C LEU A 159 15.82 -1.20 -12.51
N ARG A 160 15.42 -2.43 -12.76
CA ARG A 160 14.22 -2.73 -13.56
C ARG A 160 12.98 -2.64 -12.68
N PRO A 161 11.86 -2.13 -13.20
CA PRO A 161 10.60 -2.18 -12.50
C PRO A 161 10.28 -3.64 -12.08
N ASN A 162 9.89 -3.85 -10.82
CA ASN A 162 9.52 -5.16 -10.27
C ASN A 162 10.65 -6.24 -10.28
N GLU A 163 11.90 -5.87 -10.49
CA GLU A 163 13.02 -6.78 -10.33
C GLU A 163 13.19 -7.13 -8.84
N ARG A 164 13.20 -8.44 -8.55
CA ARG A 164 13.33 -8.95 -7.19
C ARG A 164 14.79 -9.01 -6.77
N PRO A 165 15.14 -8.54 -5.55
CA PRO A 165 16.50 -8.67 -5.04
C PRO A 165 16.84 -10.13 -4.77
N THR A 166 18.14 -10.46 -4.87
CA THR A 166 18.69 -11.77 -4.52
C THR A 166 19.80 -11.61 -3.51
N LEU A 167 19.96 -12.60 -2.63
CA LEU A 167 21.12 -12.67 -1.74
C LEU A 167 22.36 -12.99 -2.58
N THR A 168 23.36 -12.13 -2.53
CA THR A 168 24.67 -12.39 -3.12
C THR A 168 25.57 -13.03 -2.09
N ALA A 169 26.55 -13.86 -2.53
CA ALA A 169 27.46 -14.60 -1.65
C ALA A 169 28.26 -13.71 -0.66
N THR A 170 28.34 -12.41 -0.93
CA THR A 170 29.03 -11.43 -0.06
C THR A 170 28.18 -11.01 1.16
N ALA A 171 26.88 -11.31 1.19
CA ALA A 171 25.99 -10.97 2.31
C ALA A 171 25.95 -12.07 3.42
N ILE A 172 26.69 -13.17 3.25
CA ILE A 172 26.67 -14.34 4.15
C ILE A 172 27.83 -14.34 5.15
N THR A 173 28.74 -13.38 5.08
CA THR A 173 29.85 -13.26 6.03
C THR A 173 29.55 -12.19 7.09
N HIS A 174 28.66 -12.56 8.04
CA HIS A 174 28.69 -12.03 9.42
C HIS A 174 27.95 -12.99 10.35
#